data_a73f52c2b62e5224f2b90c38e29fdebe
#
_entry.id   a73f52c2b62e5224f2b90c38e29fdebe
#
_cell.length_a   1.000
_cell.length_b   1.000
_cell.length_c   1.000
_cell.angle_alpha   90.00
_cell.angle_beta   90.00
_cell.angle_gamma   90.00
#
_symmetry.space_group_name_H-M   'P 1'
#
loop_
_entity.id
_entity.type
_entity.pdbx_description
1 polymer ?
#
loop_
_entity_poly.entity_id
_entity_poly.type
_entity_poly.pdbx_seq_one_letter_code
_entity_poly.pdbx_strand_id
1 'polypeptide(L)' 'GRQEEKLQIAQKMKEQGLDSELIAQCSGLSVEDIERL' A
#
# COMPACT_ATOMS: atom_id res chain seq x y z
N GLY A 1 7.92 -13.09 0.35
CA GLY A 1 7.99 -12.73 1.75
C GLY A 1 6.82 -11.86 2.18
N ARG A 2 6.75 -11.57 3.48
CA ARG A 2 5.66 -10.78 4.03
C ARG A 2 5.58 -9.39 3.43
N GLN A 3 6.75 -8.80 3.16
CA GLN A 3 6.79 -7.46 2.61
C GLN A 3 6.25 -7.43 1.20
N GLU A 4 6.52 -8.47 0.43
CA GLU A 4 5.99 -8.57 -0.92
C GLU A 4 4.47 -8.67 -0.90
N GLU A 5 3.94 -9.43 0.04
CA GLU A 5 2.49 -9.55 0.18
C GLU A 5 1.85 -8.21 0.52
N LYS A 6 2.47 -7.47 1.45
CA LYS A 6 1.99 -6.15 1.81
C LYS A 6 1.99 -5.20 0.62
N LEU A 7 3.05 -5.26 -0.17
CA LEU A 7 3.16 -4.42 -1.35
C LEU A 7 2.08 -4.75 -2.38
N GLN A 8 1.80 -6.04 -2.57
CA GLN A 8 0.76 -6.45 -3.50
C GLN A 8 -0.61 -5.96 -3.05
N ILE A 9 -0.90 -6.09 -1.77
CA ILE A 9 -2.17 -5.63 -1.22
C ILE A 9 -2.29 -4.12 -1.38
N ALA A 10 -1.22 -3.39 -1.05
CA ALA A 10 -1.21 -1.95 -1.17
C ALA A 10 -1.38 -1.51 -2.62
N GLN A 11 -0.76 -2.22 -3.54
CA GLN A 11 -0.88 -1.89 -4.95
C GLN A 11 -2.31 -2.06 -5.44
N LYS A 12 -2.98 -3.12 -5.02
CA LYS A 12 -4.38 -3.31 -5.38
C LYS A 12 -5.26 -2.21 -4.83
N MET A 13 -5.01 -1.81 -3.59
CA MET A 13 -5.75 -0.71 -2.99
C MET A 13 -5.53 0.58 -3.75
N LYS A 14 -4.30 0.81 -4.19
CA LYS A 14 -3.97 2.00 -4.95
C LYS A 14 -4.70 2.00 -6.29
N GLU A 15 -4.79 0.85 -6.94
CA GLU A 15 -5.52 0.71 -8.20
C GLU A 15 -7.00 0.98 -8.02
N GLN A 16 -7.52 0.69 -6.83
CA GLN A 16 -8.93 0.97 -6.51
C GLN A 16 -9.19 2.46 -6.28
N GLY A 17 -8.15 3.27 -6.26
CA GLY A 17 -8.29 4.70 -6.05
C GLY A 17 -8.33 5.11 -4.59
N LEU A 18 -7.88 4.24 -3.70
CA LEU A 18 -7.88 4.55 -2.28
C LEU A 18 -6.77 5.54 -1.94
N ASP A 19 -6.99 6.27 -0.85
CA ASP A 19 -6.03 7.26 -0.38
C ASP A 19 -4.77 6.60 0.15
N SER A 20 -3.62 7.22 -0.13
CA SER A 20 -2.32 6.68 0.29
C SER A 20 -2.24 6.51 1.80
N GLU A 21 -2.78 7.47 2.56
CA GLU A 21 -2.76 7.38 4.01
C GLU A 21 -3.56 6.18 4.49
N LEU A 22 -4.71 5.94 3.89
CA LEU A 22 -5.54 4.80 4.25
C LEU A 22 -4.83 3.50 3.90
N ILE A 23 -4.23 3.44 2.72
CA ILE A 23 -3.48 2.27 2.29
C ILE A 23 -2.33 1.99 3.25
N ALA A 24 -1.61 3.02 3.65
CA ALA A 24 -0.51 2.87 4.59
C ALA A 24 -0.97 2.29 5.92
N GLN A 25 -2.10 2.77 6.43
CA GLN A 25 -2.65 2.25 7.67
C GLN A 25 -3.05 0.79 7.57
N CYS A 26 -3.68 0.43 6.46
CA CYS A 26 -4.18 -0.93 6.26
C CYS A 26 -3.07 -1.92 5.97
N SER A 27 -2.04 -1.49 5.23
CA SER A 27 -0.96 -2.38 4.82
C SER A 27 0.20 -2.41 5.81
N GLY A 28 0.30 -1.41 6.68
CA GLY A 28 1.43 -1.28 7.57
C GLY A 28 2.66 -0.68 6.91
N LEU A 29 2.51 -0.15 5.71
CA LEU A 29 3.59 0.51 4.99
C LEU A 29 3.55 2.01 5.24
N SER A 30 4.63 2.69 4.89
CA SER A 30 4.65 4.15 4.96
C SER A 30 4.01 4.74 3.71
N VAL A 31 3.59 6.01 3.82
CA VAL A 31 3.03 6.71 2.67
C VAL A 31 4.06 6.78 1.54
N GLU A 32 5.33 6.94 1.90
CA GLU A 32 6.38 6.99 0.90
C GLU A 32 6.46 5.70 0.10
N ASP A 33 6.32 4.56 0.79
CA ASP A 33 6.31 3.27 0.12
C ASP A 33 5.13 3.16 -0.84
N ILE A 34 3.97 3.66 -0.41
CA ILE A 34 2.77 3.61 -1.24
C ILE A 34 2.97 4.44 -2.51
N GLU A 35 3.57 5.61 -2.38
CA GLU A 35 3.77 6.49 -3.52
C GLU A 35 4.75 5.91 -4.54
N ARG A 36 5.62 5.02 -4.11
CA ARG A 36 6.56 4.34 -5.01
C ARG A 36 5.92 3.23 -5.84
N LEU A 37 4.76 2.80 -5.45
CA LEU A 37 4.09 1.70 -6.16
C LEU A 37 3.61 2.10 -7.54
#